data_546bccfbe17d172c75110903fa7b23a2
#
_entry.id   546bccfbe17d172c75110903fa7b23a2
#
_cell.length_a   1.000
_cell.length_b   1.000
_cell.length_c   1.000
_cell.angle_alpha   90.00
_cell.angle_beta   90.00
_cell.angle_gamma   90.00
#
_symmetry.space_group_name_H-M   'P 1'
#
loop_
_entity.id
_entity.type
_entity.pdbx_description
1 polymer ?
#
loop_
_entity_poly.entity_id
_entity_poly.type
_entity_poly.pdbx_seq_one_letter_code
_entity_poly.pdbx_strand_id
1 'polypeptide(L)'
;LFFLDYYATGKLDIDTAATVVTGIGEGCKLSNCALIGGETAEMPGMYQDEDYDLAGFCVGVVEESEVITGENVAEGDVLIALASSGAHSNGYSLVRKVIEVSGIDVTNSNEQLDGQPIQDALMAPTRIYVKAIKALQDTLGSSALHAMSHITGGGLTDNLPRVLPENLAASIDTNSWQFS
;
A
#
# COMPACT_ATOMS: atom_id res chain seq x y z
N LEU A 1 8.71 14.29 -6.35
CA LEU A 1 8.85 12.87 -6.04
C LEU A 1 9.60 12.15 -7.16
N PHE A 2 10.49 11.23 -6.80
CA PHE A 2 11.07 10.27 -7.74
C PHE A 2 11.20 8.89 -7.11
N PHE A 3 11.29 7.88 -7.95
CA PHE A 3 11.36 6.48 -7.58
C PHE A 3 12.55 5.82 -8.29
N LEU A 4 13.21 4.93 -7.57
CA LEU A 4 14.24 4.02 -8.07
C LEU A 4 13.77 2.60 -7.78
N ASP A 5 13.74 1.74 -8.78
CA ASP A 5 13.36 0.34 -8.61
C ASP A 5 14.57 -0.58 -8.45
N TYR A 6 14.31 -1.74 -7.90
CA TYR A 6 15.26 -2.84 -7.80
C TYR A 6 14.56 -4.13 -8.13
N TYR A 7 15.09 -4.87 -9.09
CA TYR A 7 14.62 -6.17 -9.52
C TYR A 7 15.75 -7.17 -9.40
N ALA A 8 15.61 -8.19 -8.57
CA ALA A 8 16.59 -9.27 -8.39
C ALA A 8 15.97 -10.63 -8.73
N THR A 9 16.71 -11.48 -9.42
CA THR A 9 16.25 -12.81 -9.83
C THR A 9 17.41 -13.80 -9.93
N GLY A 10 17.11 -15.11 -9.93
CA GLY A 10 18.12 -16.12 -10.17
C GLY A 10 18.58 -16.18 -11.62
N LYS A 11 17.64 -15.99 -12.55
CA LYS A 11 17.86 -15.90 -13.99
C LYS A 11 16.90 -14.94 -14.62
N LEU A 12 17.39 -14.00 -15.40
CA LEU A 12 16.59 -12.97 -16.00
C LEU A 12 15.70 -13.54 -17.11
N ASP A 13 14.39 -13.44 -16.91
CA ASP A 13 13.39 -13.53 -17.96
C ASP A 13 12.98 -12.14 -18.40
N ILE A 14 13.24 -11.80 -19.66
CA ILE A 14 13.08 -10.44 -20.16
C ILE A 14 11.60 -10.03 -20.20
N ASP A 15 10.71 -10.93 -20.56
CA ASP A 15 9.28 -10.65 -20.69
C ASP A 15 8.64 -10.41 -19.31
N THR A 16 9.01 -11.21 -18.34
CA THR A 16 8.59 -11.03 -16.93
C THR A 16 9.12 -9.71 -16.38
N ALA A 17 10.41 -9.43 -16.55
CA ALA A 17 11.03 -8.20 -16.09
C ALA A 17 10.39 -6.95 -16.74
N ALA A 18 10.14 -6.98 -18.05
CA ALA A 18 9.47 -5.91 -18.77
C ALA A 18 8.05 -5.66 -18.25
N THR A 19 7.31 -6.73 -17.94
CA THR A 19 5.97 -6.64 -17.34
C THR A 19 6.01 -6.00 -15.95
N VAL A 20 6.95 -6.42 -15.11
CA VAL A 20 7.13 -5.86 -13.75
C VAL A 20 7.49 -4.38 -13.82
N VAL A 21 8.49 -4.01 -14.62
CA VAL A 21 8.93 -2.60 -14.76
C VAL A 21 7.81 -1.73 -15.34
N THR A 22 6.99 -2.27 -16.25
CA THR A 22 5.80 -1.58 -16.75
C THR A 22 4.81 -1.30 -15.64
N GLY A 23 4.55 -2.27 -14.76
CA GLY A 23 3.70 -2.10 -13.59
C GLY A 23 4.24 -1.03 -12.62
N ILE A 24 5.55 -1.04 -12.37
CA ILE A 24 6.23 -0.01 -11.55
C ILE A 24 6.06 1.38 -12.19
N GLY A 25 6.27 1.48 -13.51
CA GLY A 25 6.06 2.72 -14.27
C GLY A 25 4.63 3.26 -14.18
N GLU A 26 3.62 2.39 -14.24
CA GLU A 26 2.23 2.79 -14.06
C GLU A 26 1.97 3.26 -12.60
N GLY A 27 2.50 2.57 -11.60
CA GLY A 27 2.44 3.02 -10.20
C GLY A 27 3.05 4.41 -10.00
N CYS A 28 4.20 4.66 -10.62
CA CYS A 28 4.87 5.97 -10.61
C CYS A 28 4.00 7.05 -11.27
N LYS A 29 3.39 6.76 -12.40
CA LYS A 29 2.45 7.67 -13.09
C LYS A 29 1.20 7.98 -12.24
N LEU A 30 0.63 6.96 -11.61
CA LEU A 30 -0.52 7.12 -10.71
C LEU A 30 -0.19 7.98 -9.48
N SER A 31 1.04 7.88 -8.95
CA SER A 31 1.51 8.66 -7.81
C SER A 31 2.10 10.03 -8.19
N ASN A 32 2.14 10.39 -9.48
CA ASN A 32 2.84 11.56 -9.98
C ASN A 32 4.31 11.60 -9.55
N CYS A 33 4.97 10.45 -9.64
CA CYS A 33 6.35 10.22 -9.27
C CYS A 33 7.17 9.89 -10.54
N ALA A 34 8.36 10.42 -10.68
CA ALA A 34 9.22 10.10 -11.81
C ALA A 34 10.00 8.80 -11.54
N LEU A 35 9.87 7.80 -12.41
CA LEU A 35 10.78 6.66 -12.42
C LEU A 35 12.07 7.10 -13.10
N ILE A 36 13.13 7.31 -12.33
CA ILE A 36 14.39 7.92 -12.85
C ILE A 36 15.51 6.92 -13.06
N GLY A 37 15.35 5.68 -12.63
CA GLY A 37 16.33 4.61 -12.76
C GLY A 37 16.03 3.46 -11.81
N GLY A 38 16.99 2.57 -11.74
CA GLY A 38 16.93 1.39 -10.89
C GLY A 38 18.08 0.45 -11.16
N GLU A 39 17.98 -0.76 -10.64
CA GLU A 39 18.97 -1.81 -10.82
C GLU A 39 18.27 -3.14 -11.12
N THR A 40 18.82 -3.91 -12.05
CA THR A 40 18.42 -5.29 -12.30
C THR A 40 19.61 -6.19 -11.99
N ALA A 41 19.44 -7.11 -11.04
CA ALA A 41 20.50 -8.00 -10.60
C ALA A 41 20.15 -9.47 -10.89
N GLU A 42 21.02 -10.17 -11.59
CA GLU A 42 21.02 -11.63 -11.65
C GLU A 42 21.89 -12.20 -10.53
N MET A 43 21.30 -13.03 -9.67
CA MET A 43 21.97 -13.64 -8.52
C MET A 43 21.74 -15.17 -8.53
N PRO A 44 22.43 -15.91 -9.43
CA PRO A 44 22.31 -17.35 -9.51
C PRO A 44 22.70 -18.03 -8.19
N GLY A 45 21.86 -18.95 -7.71
CA GLY A 45 22.08 -19.66 -6.44
C GLY A 45 21.56 -18.93 -5.19
N MET A 46 21.19 -17.65 -5.30
CA MET A 46 20.48 -16.91 -4.25
C MET A 46 18.95 -17.03 -4.42
N TYR A 47 18.47 -16.87 -5.63
CA TYR A 47 17.09 -17.08 -6.02
C TYR A 47 16.97 -18.33 -6.89
N GLN A 48 15.81 -19.00 -6.86
CA GLN A 48 15.49 -20.04 -7.83
C GLN A 48 15.18 -19.38 -9.19
N ASP A 49 15.22 -20.17 -10.26
CA ASP A 49 15.21 -19.66 -11.64
C ASP A 49 14.05 -18.69 -11.95
N GLU A 50 12.84 -18.98 -11.45
CA GLU A 50 11.64 -18.16 -11.72
C GLU A 50 11.29 -17.19 -10.59
N ASP A 51 12.00 -17.27 -9.47
CA ASP A 51 11.77 -16.37 -8.34
C ASP A 51 12.41 -15.00 -8.61
N TYR A 52 11.71 -13.97 -8.22
CA TYR A 52 12.26 -12.61 -8.21
C TYR A 52 11.87 -11.86 -6.95
N ASP A 53 12.65 -10.87 -6.60
CA ASP A 53 12.46 -9.99 -5.46
C ASP A 53 12.45 -8.54 -5.93
N LEU A 54 11.57 -7.74 -5.35
CA LEU A 54 11.39 -6.35 -5.70
C LEU A 54 11.64 -5.46 -4.49
N ALA A 55 12.39 -4.39 -4.72
CA ALA A 55 12.51 -3.31 -3.76
C ALA A 55 12.35 -1.97 -4.46
N GLY A 56 12.10 -0.92 -3.71
CA GLY A 56 11.95 0.40 -4.28
C GLY A 56 12.30 1.49 -3.30
N PHE A 57 12.80 2.61 -3.83
CA PHE A 57 13.13 3.80 -3.07
C PHE A 57 12.32 4.96 -3.62
N CYS A 58 11.40 5.48 -2.79
CA CYS A 58 10.67 6.69 -3.10
C CYS A 58 11.29 7.85 -2.35
N VAL A 59 11.70 8.88 -3.07
CA VAL A 59 12.31 10.08 -2.49
C VAL A 59 11.47 11.30 -2.82
N GLY A 60 11.21 12.12 -1.82
CA GLY A 60 10.50 13.37 -1.96
C GLY A 60 11.10 14.44 -1.09
N VAL A 61 10.61 15.65 -1.24
CA VAL A 61 10.97 16.78 -0.39
C VAL A 61 9.70 17.41 0.17
N VAL A 62 9.80 17.93 1.38
CA VAL A 62 8.76 18.69 2.08
C VAL A 62 9.46 19.82 2.84
N GLU A 63 8.80 20.97 2.97
CA GLU A 63 9.27 22.02 3.85
C GLU A 63 9.22 21.53 5.31
N GLU A 64 10.24 21.85 6.09
CA GLU A 64 10.35 21.39 7.48
C GLU A 64 9.11 21.79 8.31
N SER A 65 8.56 22.98 8.06
CA SER A 65 7.36 23.48 8.71
C SER A 65 6.06 22.79 8.27
N GLU A 66 6.09 21.99 7.21
CA GLU A 66 4.92 21.26 6.67
C GLU A 66 4.98 19.75 6.93
N VAL A 67 5.98 19.30 7.71
CA VAL A 67 6.07 17.87 8.10
C VAL A 67 4.90 17.52 9.02
N ILE A 68 4.15 16.48 8.63
CA ILE A 68 3.02 15.99 9.42
C ILE A 68 3.55 15.02 10.47
N THR A 69 3.61 15.45 11.72
CA THR A 69 4.19 14.70 12.85
C THR A 69 3.15 14.06 13.77
N GLY A 70 1.89 14.50 13.70
CA GLY A 70 0.85 14.14 14.66
C GLY A 70 0.77 15.08 15.88
N GLU A 71 1.72 15.98 16.06
CA GLU A 71 1.74 16.92 17.21
C GLU A 71 0.57 17.89 17.24
N ASN A 72 -0.03 18.16 16.08
CA ASN A 72 -1.18 19.05 15.93
C ASN A 72 -2.53 18.34 16.14
N VAL A 73 -2.55 17.05 16.40
CA VAL A 73 -3.79 16.31 16.66
C VAL A 73 -4.40 16.81 17.98
N ALA A 74 -5.69 17.15 17.92
CA ALA A 74 -6.41 17.74 19.04
C ALA A 74 -7.77 17.07 19.27
N GLU A 75 -8.32 17.29 20.45
CA GLU A 75 -9.69 16.86 20.76
C GLU A 75 -10.69 17.54 19.81
N GLY A 76 -11.56 16.73 19.20
CA GLY A 76 -12.53 17.18 18.21
C GLY A 76 -12.09 16.98 16.76
N ASP A 77 -10.86 16.54 16.52
CA ASP A 77 -10.42 16.14 15.18
C ASP A 77 -11.25 14.97 14.63
N VAL A 78 -11.47 14.98 13.33
CA VAL A 78 -12.26 13.96 12.64
C VAL A 78 -11.35 12.96 11.96
N LEU A 79 -11.62 11.67 12.18
CA LEU A 79 -10.96 10.57 11.50
C LEU A 79 -11.64 10.29 10.16
N ILE A 80 -10.89 10.34 9.08
CA ILE A 80 -11.37 10.00 7.74
C ILE A 80 -10.65 8.74 7.27
N ALA A 81 -11.41 7.68 6.97
CA ALA A 81 -10.86 6.45 6.42
C ALA A 81 -10.83 6.48 4.90
N LEU A 82 -9.71 6.11 4.32
CA LEU A 82 -9.57 5.83 2.90
C LEU A 82 -9.57 4.32 2.69
N ALA A 83 -10.55 3.81 1.94
CA ALA A 83 -10.70 2.39 1.70
C ALA A 83 -9.49 1.81 0.94
N SER A 84 -9.09 0.58 1.28
CA SER A 84 -8.13 -0.20 0.52
C SER A 84 -8.75 -0.76 -0.77
N SER A 85 -7.92 -1.36 -1.63
CA SER A 85 -8.36 -2.17 -2.78
C SER A 85 -8.38 -3.68 -2.48
N GLY A 86 -8.14 -4.06 -1.25
CA GLY A 86 -8.02 -5.45 -0.80
C GLY A 86 -6.96 -5.58 0.29
N ALA A 87 -6.33 -6.72 0.39
CA ALA A 87 -5.29 -7.01 1.39
C ALA A 87 -4.01 -6.17 1.19
N HIS A 88 -3.88 -5.49 0.06
CA HIS A 88 -2.67 -4.80 -0.37
C HIS A 88 -1.46 -5.76 -0.34
N SER A 89 -0.37 -5.40 0.36
CA SER A 89 0.84 -6.22 0.43
C SER A 89 1.04 -6.89 1.80
N ASN A 90 0.01 -6.91 2.66
CA ASN A 90 0.12 -7.43 4.02
C ASN A 90 -0.72 -8.70 4.24
N GLY A 91 -0.22 -9.58 5.11
CA GLY A 91 -0.99 -10.73 5.59
C GLY A 91 -1.02 -11.93 4.65
N TYR A 92 -0.25 -11.96 3.56
CA TYR A 92 -0.29 -13.03 2.57
C TYR A 92 0.14 -14.39 3.10
N SER A 93 0.96 -14.47 4.13
CA SER A 93 1.26 -15.74 4.80
C SER A 93 0.00 -16.40 5.36
N LEU A 94 -0.88 -15.61 5.99
CA LEU A 94 -2.17 -16.08 6.48
C LEU A 94 -3.13 -16.39 5.33
N VAL A 95 -3.21 -15.53 4.32
CA VAL A 95 -4.06 -15.72 3.13
C VAL A 95 -3.72 -17.05 2.45
N ARG A 96 -2.44 -17.31 2.17
CA ARG A 96 -1.99 -18.59 1.58
C ARG A 96 -2.36 -19.79 2.46
N LYS A 97 -2.22 -19.64 3.79
CA LYS A 97 -2.58 -20.72 4.70
C LYS A 97 -4.09 -20.99 4.72
N VAL A 98 -4.91 -19.95 4.66
CA VAL A 98 -6.37 -20.09 4.57
C VAL A 98 -6.77 -20.79 3.26
N ILE A 99 -6.20 -20.39 2.13
CA ILE A 99 -6.44 -21.04 0.83
C ILE A 99 -6.07 -22.53 0.90
N GLU A 100 -4.87 -22.85 1.41
CA GLU A 100 -4.39 -24.21 1.57
C GLU A 100 -5.36 -25.06 2.41
N VAL A 101 -5.76 -24.56 3.57
CA VAL A 101 -6.63 -25.29 4.52
C VAL A 101 -8.05 -25.42 4.01
N SER A 102 -8.59 -24.38 3.35
CA SER A 102 -9.95 -24.41 2.80
C SER A 102 -10.09 -25.30 1.58
N GLY A 103 -9.00 -25.53 0.85
CA GLY A 103 -9.02 -26.23 -0.43
C GLY A 103 -9.83 -25.52 -1.52
N ILE A 104 -10.11 -24.23 -1.34
CA ILE A 104 -10.87 -23.45 -2.32
C ILE A 104 -10.08 -23.26 -3.61
N ASP A 105 -10.75 -23.40 -4.73
CA ASP A 105 -10.18 -23.03 -6.03
C ASP A 105 -10.35 -21.50 -6.24
N VAL A 106 -9.24 -20.81 -6.13
CA VAL A 106 -9.19 -19.33 -6.23
C VAL A 106 -9.47 -18.79 -7.62
N THR A 107 -9.48 -19.64 -8.65
CA THR A 107 -9.76 -19.27 -10.04
C THR A 107 -11.26 -19.18 -10.34
N ASN A 108 -12.09 -19.76 -9.48
CA ASN A 108 -13.54 -19.75 -9.65
C ASN A 108 -14.14 -18.41 -9.28
N SER A 109 -15.18 -18.01 -10.01
CA SER A 109 -16.00 -16.84 -9.69
C SER A 109 -16.62 -16.96 -8.30
N ASN A 110 -16.67 -15.86 -7.57
CA ASN A 110 -17.25 -15.79 -6.24
C ASN A 110 -18.35 -14.70 -6.19
N GLU A 111 -19.57 -15.10 -5.81
CA GLU A 111 -20.70 -14.17 -5.73
C GLU A 111 -20.48 -13.05 -4.70
N GLN A 112 -19.74 -13.30 -3.62
CA GLN A 112 -19.42 -12.30 -2.61
C GLN A 112 -18.43 -11.24 -3.11
N LEU A 113 -17.76 -11.50 -4.25
CA LEU A 113 -16.84 -10.61 -4.93
C LEU A 113 -17.40 -10.11 -6.26
N ASP A 114 -18.71 -9.94 -6.35
CA ASP A 114 -19.41 -9.50 -7.57
C ASP A 114 -19.11 -10.38 -8.81
N GLY A 115 -18.87 -11.67 -8.57
CA GLY A 115 -18.51 -12.63 -9.62
C GLY A 115 -17.04 -12.67 -10.01
N GLN A 116 -16.18 -11.90 -9.37
CA GLN A 116 -14.75 -11.95 -9.61
C GLN A 116 -14.12 -13.22 -9.01
N PRO A 117 -13.09 -13.80 -9.64
CA PRO A 117 -12.25 -14.82 -9.02
C PRO A 117 -11.54 -14.29 -7.77
N ILE A 118 -11.39 -15.13 -6.77
CA ILE A 118 -10.67 -14.77 -5.52
C ILE A 118 -9.24 -14.33 -5.82
N GLN A 119 -8.55 -15.01 -6.75
CA GLN A 119 -7.19 -14.65 -7.15
C GLN A 119 -7.10 -13.19 -7.65
N ASP A 120 -8.08 -12.70 -8.41
CA ASP A 120 -8.06 -11.35 -8.97
C ASP A 120 -8.25 -10.31 -7.86
N ALA A 121 -9.13 -10.59 -6.89
CA ALA A 121 -9.30 -9.75 -5.71
C ALA A 121 -8.04 -9.70 -4.83
N LEU A 122 -7.36 -10.85 -4.68
CA LEU A 122 -6.09 -10.92 -3.92
C LEU A 122 -4.93 -10.24 -4.65
N MET A 123 -4.92 -10.25 -5.97
CA MET A 123 -3.89 -9.62 -6.79
C MET A 123 -4.20 -8.16 -7.14
N ALA A 124 -5.29 -7.60 -6.62
CA ALA A 124 -5.63 -6.21 -6.83
C ALA A 124 -4.46 -5.29 -6.41
N PRO A 125 -3.99 -4.38 -7.28
CA PRO A 125 -2.89 -3.50 -6.95
C PRO A 125 -3.19 -2.65 -5.70
N THR A 126 -2.18 -2.45 -4.87
CA THR A 126 -2.27 -1.55 -3.73
C THR A 126 -2.72 -0.16 -4.18
N ARG A 127 -3.78 0.35 -3.57
CA ARG A 127 -4.30 1.68 -3.90
C ARG A 127 -3.27 2.76 -3.58
N ILE A 128 -3.08 3.67 -4.53
CA ILE A 128 -2.16 4.79 -4.38
C ILE A 128 -2.95 6.03 -3.96
N TYR A 129 -2.62 6.58 -2.79
CA TYR A 129 -3.36 7.71 -2.18
C TYR A 129 -2.72 9.07 -2.42
N VAL A 130 -1.54 9.14 -3.03
CA VAL A 130 -0.72 10.35 -3.15
C VAL A 130 -1.51 11.53 -3.73
N LYS A 131 -2.23 11.32 -4.84
CA LYS A 131 -3.02 12.39 -5.48
C LYS A 131 -4.19 12.85 -4.61
N ALA A 132 -4.83 11.93 -3.86
CA ALA A 132 -5.94 12.27 -2.97
C ALA A 132 -5.46 13.12 -1.79
N ILE A 133 -4.35 12.74 -1.16
CA ILE A 133 -3.74 13.51 -0.08
C ILE A 133 -3.27 14.89 -0.59
N LYS A 134 -2.61 14.91 -1.74
CA LYS A 134 -2.17 16.20 -2.33
C LYS A 134 -3.35 17.12 -2.63
N ALA A 135 -4.43 16.61 -3.21
CA ALA A 135 -5.64 17.39 -3.48
C ALA A 135 -6.28 17.93 -2.19
N LEU A 136 -6.26 17.14 -1.12
CA LEU A 136 -6.73 17.57 0.20
C LEU A 136 -5.90 18.75 0.72
N GLN A 137 -4.57 18.63 0.69
CA GLN A 137 -3.65 19.68 1.11
C GLN A 137 -3.80 20.96 0.27
N ASP A 138 -3.94 20.81 -1.05
CA ASP A 138 -4.12 21.94 -1.97
C ASP A 138 -5.46 22.68 -1.74
N THR A 139 -6.48 21.96 -1.27
CA THR A 139 -7.82 22.52 -1.06
C THR A 139 -7.99 23.15 0.31
N LEU A 140 -7.49 22.52 1.35
CA LEU A 140 -7.72 22.89 2.75
C LEU A 140 -6.49 23.55 3.41
N GLY A 141 -5.33 23.50 2.75
CA GLY A 141 -4.04 23.87 3.32
C GLY A 141 -3.37 22.69 4.05
N SER A 142 -2.04 22.72 4.10
CA SER A 142 -1.24 21.66 4.73
C SER A 142 -1.55 21.49 6.22
N SER A 143 -1.93 22.58 6.89
CA SER A 143 -2.27 22.60 8.32
C SER A 143 -3.61 21.94 8.68
N ALA A 144 -4.44 21.61 7.70
CA ALA A 144 -5.71 20.91 7.95
C ALA A 144 -5.55 19.39 8.14
N LEU A 145 -4.39 18.84 7.82
CA LEU A 145 -4.08 17.43 7.96
C LEU A 145 -3.09 17.25 9.12
N HIS A 146 -3.59 16.85 10.27
CA HIS A 146 -2.80 16.78 11.50
C HIS A 146 -1.98 15.50 11.60
N ALA A 147 -2.50 14.37 11.09
CA ALA A 147 -1.81 13.08 11.12
C ALA A 147 -2.27 12.19 9.95
N MET A 148 -1.47 11.17 9.65
CA MET A 148 -1.82 10.08 8.75
C MET A 148 -1.40 8.75 9.39
N SER A 149 -2.30 7.77 9.40
CA SER A 149 -2.01 6.43 9.91
C SER A 149 -2.18 5.40 8.78
N HIS A 150 -1.15 4.63 8.54
CA HIS A 150 -1.20 3.48 7.63
C HIS A 150 -1.64 2.24 8.41
N ILE A 151 -2.84 1.77 8.14
CA ILE A 151 -3.40 0.62 8.83
C ILE A 151 -2.86 -0.67 8.19
N THR A 152 -2.05 -1.40 8.95
CA THR A 152 -1.39 -2.65 8.58
C THR A 152 -1.66 -3.73 9.62
N GLY A 153 -0.74 -4.69 9.80
CA GLY A 153 -0.85 -5.73 10.85
C GLY A 153 -1.10 -5.10 12.22
N GLY A 154 -1.99 -5.70 13.00
CA GLY A 154 -2.48 -5.14 14.28
C GLY A 154 -3.70 -4.23 14.16
N GLY A 155 -4.11 -3.89 12.92
CA GLY A 155 -5.33 -3.11 12.65
C GLY A 155 -5.34 -1.71 13.23
N LEU A 156 -6.53 -1.19 13.46
CA LEU A 156 -6.72 0.16 14.02
C LEU A 156 -6.09 0.30 15.41
N THR A 157 -6.18 -0.75 16.23
CA THR A 157 -5.71 -0.76 17.62
C THR A 157 -4.21 -0.51 17.74
N ASP A 158 -3.41 -1.09 16.84
CA ASP A 158 -1.95 -0.99 16.91
C ASP A 158 -1.40 0.16 16.06
N ASN A 159 -2.14 0.65 15.07
CA ASN A 159 -1.61 1.65 14.14
C ASN A 159 -2.05 3.09 14.46
N LEU A 160 -3.29 3.31 14.89
CA LEU A 160 -3.75 4.66 15.24
C LEU A 160 -2.97 5.28 16.41
N PRO A 161 -2.68 4.57 17.51
CA PRO A 161 -1.95 5.18 18.63
C PRO A 161 -0.56 5.71 18.28
N ARG A 162 0.05 5.23 17.19
CA ARG A 162 1.39 5.68 16.74
C ARG A 162 1.43 7.13 16.28
N VAL A 163 0.28 7.67 15.91
CA VAL A 163 0.16 9.04 15.37
C VAL A 163 -0.65 9.96 16.29
N LEU A 164 -1.11 9.46 17.43
CA LEU A 164 -1.85 10.23 18.43
C LEU A 164 -0.91 10.68 19.56
N PRO A 165 -1.07 11.91 20.07
CA PRO A 165 -0.47 12.31 21.33
C PRO A 165 -0.87 11.38 22.49
N GLU A 166 0.02 11.19 23.48
CA GLU A 166 -0.17 10.23 24.58
C GLU A 166 -1.45 10.46 25.40
N ASN A 167 -1.95 11.69 25.44
CA ASN A 167 -3.13 12.09 26.22
C ASN A 167 -4.43 12.03 25.41
N LEU A 168 -4.39 11.59 24.16
CA LEU A 168 -5.55 11.52 23.28
C LEU A 168 -5.90 10.06 22.91
N ALA A 169 -7.15 9.83 22.62
CA ALA A 169 -7.66 8.56 22.13
C ALA A 169 -8.63 8.75 20.95
N ALA A 170 -8.63 7.78 20.04
CA ALA A 170 -9.58 7.75 18.94
C ALA A 170 -10.89 7.04 19.37
N SER A 171 -12.03 7.67 19.12
CA SER A 171 -13.34 7.03 19.24
C SER A 171 -13.82 6.65 17.86
N ILE A 172 -14.04 5.35 17.62
CA ILE A 172 -14.37 4.81 16.30
C ILE A 172 -15.75 4.16 16.36
N ASP A 173 -16.69 4.65 15.54
CA ASP A 173 -17.97 3.99 15.34
C ASP A 173 -17.81 2.90 14.26
N THR A 174 -17.79 1.65 14.68
CA THR A 174 -17.66 0.50 13.79
C THR A 174 -18.87 0.26 12.89
N ASN A 175 -19.97 0.98 13.09
CA ASN A 175 -21.12 0.94 12.21
C ASN A 175 -21.05 1.99 11.08
N SER A 176 -20.03 2.84 11.08
CA SER A 176 -19.89 3.91 10.07
C SER A 176 -19.40 3.41 8.70
N TRP A 177 -18.98 2.14 8.59
CA TRP A 177 -18.60 1.50 7.33
C TRP A 177 -19.07 0.05 7.28
N GLN A 178 -19.07 -0.51 6.07
CA GLN A 178 -19.27 -1.94 5.85
C GLN A 178 -17.94 -2.62 5.53
N PHE A 179 -17.75 -3.81 6.07
CA PHE A 179 -16.61 -4.65 5.68
C PHE A 179 -16.84 -5.16 4.25
N SER A 180 -15.81 -5.09 3.44
CA SER A 180 -15.79 -5.65 2.09
C SER A 180 -15.51 -7.14 2.12
#